data_68ba3111c4faa20a758887b56a52525f
#
_entry.id   68ba3111c4faa20a758887b56a52525f
#
_cell.length_a   1.000
_cell.length_b   1.000
_cell.length_c   1.000
_cell.angle_alpha   90.00
_cell.angle_beta   90.00
_cell.angle_gamma   90.00
#
_symmetry.space_group_name_H-M   'P 1'
#
loop_
_entity.id
_entity.type
_entity.pdbx_description
1 polymer ?
#
loop_
_entity_poly.entity_id
_entity_poly.type
_entity_poly.pdbx_seq_one_letter_code
_entity_poly.pdbx_strand_id
1 'polypeptide(L)'
;NVAHPEHNIYSLTKSLMEKTLLNPNNKSNFDITCLRFGHLCWSTGSVFNLWEQMTKKNNIVYTTGPNVRRYFISVDEVCSLIYFVLKNTNKLKGLVVTQYMKSALIEDILKIWSKCFNIKWKKVAKRNKDHIDEYLISPNELKNAYELNINGRKLVAIDPFNKKFNTFKKPVTSKNSIKHTKKEIEK
;
A
#
# COMPACT_ATOMS: atom_id res chain seq x y z
N ASN A 1 3.77 -2.00 0.04
CA ASN A 1 2.91 -2.68 0.97
C ASN A 1 3.69 -3.48 2.01
N VAL A 2 4.32 -2.82 3.02
CA VAL A 2 5.50 -3.41 3.58
C VAL A 2 5.82 -3.03 5.00
N ALA A 3 5.05 -2.18 5.59
CA ALA A 3 5.48 -1.48 6.78
C ALA A 3 5.62 -2.34 8.06
N HIS A 4 5.28 -3.64 8.02
CA HIS A 4 5.36 -4.48 9.22
C HIS A 4 5.97 -5.86 8.92
N PRO A 5 7.30 -6.01 9.04
CA PRO A 5 8.00 -7.23 8.66
C PRO A 5 7.62 -8.46 9.49
N GLU A 6 7.10 -8.27 10.70
CA GLU A 6 6.80 -9.37 11.63
C GLU A 6 5.57 -10.22 11.25
N HIS A 7 4.84 -9.86 10.20
CA HIS A 7 3.53 -10.44 9.93
C HIS A 7 3.53 -11.63 8.97
N ASN A 8 4.40 -11.61 7.98
CA ASN A 8 4.52 -12.72 7.03
C ASN A 8 5.85 -12.63 6.25
N ILE A 9 6.21 -13.73 5.59
CA ILE A 9 7.45 -13.83 4.81
C ILE A 9 7.52 -12.76 3.72
N TYR A 10 6.43 -12.47 3.02
CA TYR A 10 6.38 -11.45 1.97
C TYR A 10 6.72 -10.06 2.51
N SER A 11 6.10 -9.65 3.62
CA SER A 11 6.40 -8.36 4.26
C SER A 11 7.84 -8.29 4.74
N LEU A 12 8.38 -9.40 5.27
CA LEU A 12 9.78 -9.49 5.70
C LEU A 12 10.75 -9.31 4.53
N THR A 13 10.53 -9.97 3.39
CA THR A 13 11.39 -9.84 2.21
C THR A 13 11.38 -8.41 1.65
N LYS A 14 10.22 -7.75 1.65
CA LYS A 14 10.13 -6.35 1.22
C LYS A 14 10.85 -5.40 2.19
N SER A 15 10.69 -5.59 3.48
CA SER A 15 11.43 -4.81 4.49
C SER A 15 12.93 -5.03 4.40
N LEU A 16 13.36 -6.26 4.16
CA LEU A 16 14.77 -6.58 3.93
C LEU A 16 15.29 -5.87 2.68
N MET A 17 14.54 -5.90 1.58
CA MET A 17 14.88 -5.17 0.34
C MET A 17 15.11 -3.68 0.60
N GLU A 18 14.18 -3.01 1.28
CA GLU A 18 14.31 -1.58 1.60
C GLU A 18 15.57 -1.31 2.44
N LYS A 19 15.80 -2.08 3.49
CA LYS A 19 16.97 -1.92 4.37
C LYS A 19 18.28 -2.22 3.65
N THR A 20 18.31 -3.21 2.77
CA THR A 20 19.52 -3.55 2.01
C THR A 20 19.86 -2.46 0.99
N LEU A 21 18.87 -2.01 0.23
CA LEU A 21 19.07 -0.99 -0.80
C LEU A 21 19.44 0.37 -0.21
N LEU A 22 18.82 0.75 0.89
CA LEU A 22 19.05 2.06 1.52
C LEU A 22 20.18 2.05 2.56
N ASN A 23 20.88 0.93 2.76
CA ASN A 23 21.98 0.84 3.72
C ASN A 23 23.07 1.86 3.38
N PRO A 24 23.46 2.76 4.31
CA PRO A 24 24.52 3.75 4.08
C PRO A 24 25.89 3.14 3.71
N ASN A 25 26.12 1.87 4.13
CA ASN A 25 27.33 1.14 3.79
C ASN A 25 27.30 0.54 2.37
N ASN A 26 26.15 0.64 1.69
CA ASN A 26 26.04 0.21 0.31
C ASN A 26 26.73 1.24 -0.59
N LYS A 27 27.92 0.89 -1.08
CA LYS A 27 28.73 1.72 -1.98
C LYS A 27 28.16 1.73 -3.41
N SER A 28 26.85 1.89 -3.58
CA SER A 28 26.28 2.03 -4.91
C SER A 28 26.57 3.42 -5.47
N ASN A 29 26.90 3.49 -6.76
CA ASN A 29 27.04 4.76 -7.48
C ASN A 29 25.69 5.37 -7.89
N PHE A 30 24.59 4.84 -7.37
CA PHE A 30 23.24 5.24 -7.72
C PHE A 30 22.54 5.90 -6.55
N ASP A 31 21.75 6.92 -6.84
CA ASP A 31 20.78 7.50 -5.90
C ASP A 31 19.56 6.58 -5.79
N ILE A 32 19.36 5.99 -4.63
CA ILE A 32 18.28 5.02 -4.39
C ILE A 32 17.18 5.66 -3.56
N THR A 33 15.94 5.50 -4.00
CA THR A 33 14.71 5.82 -3.24
C THR A 33 13.77 4.65 -3.32
N CYS A 34 13.27 4.18 -2.18
CA CYS A 34 12.26 3.13 -2.14
C CYS A 34 10.86 3.74 -2.12
N LEU A 35 9.96 3.24 -2.97
CA LEU A 35 8.57 3.67 -3.01
C LEU A 35 7.66 2.64 -2.38
N ARG A 36 6.79 3.09 -1.46
CA ARG A 36 5.69 2.28 -0.92
C ARG A 36 4.37 2.75 -1.48
N PHE A 37 3.57 1.81 -1.93
CA PHE A 37 2.19 2.05 -2.32
C PHE A 37 1.31 0.84 -2.02
N GLY A 38 0.00 1.04 -2.00
CA GLY A 38 -0.99 0.01 -1.72
C GLY A 38 -1.17 -0.98 -2.87
N HIS A 39 -2.30 -1.67 -2.86
CA HIS A 39 -2.65 -2.58 -3.94
C HIS A 39 -2.92 -1.80 -5.22
N LEU A 40 -2.14 -2.08 -6.25
CA LEU A 40 -2.31 -1.50 -7.57
C LEU A 40 -3.54 -2.13 -8.23
N CYS A 41 -4.54 -1.31 -8.49
CA CYS A 41 -5.77 -1.75 -9.13
C CYS A 41 -5.47 -2.32 -10.52
N TRP A 42 -6.09 -3.44 -10.86
CA TRP A 42 -5.99 -4.10 -12.17
C TRP A 42 -4.58 -4.55 -12.60
N SER A 43 -3.62 -4.56 -11.68
CA SER A 43 -2.31 -5.14 -11.96
C SER A 43 -2.40 -6.67 -12.11
N THR A 44 -1.45 -7.27 -12.83
CA THR A 44 -1.34 -8.73 -12.96
C THR A 44 -1.31 -9.39 -11.58
N GLY A 45 -2.23 -10.34 -11.35
CA GLY A 45 -2.40 -11.01 -10.06
C GLY A 45 -3.13 -10.18 -9.00
N SER A 46 -3.70 -9.03 -9.35
CA SER A 46 -4.53 -8.26 -8.43
C SER A 46 -5.83 -9.00 -8.09
N VAL A 47 -6.41 -8.64 -6.95
CA VAL A 47 -7.70 -9.22 -6.52
C VAL A 47 -8.82 -8.98 -7.56
N PHE A 48 -8.79 -7.85 -8.27
CA PHE A 48 -9.79 -7.52 -9.29
C PHE A 48 -9.70 -8.45 -10.51
N ASN A 49 -8.50 -8.72 -11.01
CA ASN A 49 -8.32 -9.68 -12.11
C ASN A 49 -8.76 -11.09 -11.70
N LEU A 50 -8.48 -11.50 -10.47
CA LEU A 50 -8.93 -12.78 -9.94
C LEU A 50 -10.45 -12.86 -9.84
N TRP A 51 -11.10 -11.80 -9.34
CA TRP A 51 -12.57 -11.73 -9.27
C TRP A 51 -13.22 -11.69 -10.64
N GLU A 52 -12.62 -11.00 -11.59
CA GLU A 52 -13.09 -10.99 -12.98
C GLU A 52 -13.08 -12.41 -13.58
N GLN A 53 -12.00 -13.16 -13.39
CA GLN A 53 -11.92 -14.55 -13.84
C GLN A 53 -12.96 -15.44 -13.15
N MET A 54 -13.16 -15.29 -11.83
CA MET A 54 -14.18 -16.04 -11.09
C MET A 54 -15.59 -15.67 -11.57
N THR A 55 -15.84 -14.39 -11.82
CA THR A 55 -17.12 -13.91 -12.35
C THR A 55 -17.42 -14.54 -13.72
N LYS A 56 -16.45 -14.52 -14.63
CA LYS A 56 -16.60 -15.12 -15.97
C LYS A 56 -16.80 -16.64 -15.93
N LYS A 57 -16.15 -17.33 -14.99
CA LYS A 57 -16.18 -18.80 -14.94
C LYS A 57 -17.41 -19.36 -14.22
N ASN A 58 -17.74 -18.82 -13.05
CA ASN A 58 -18.70 -19.45 -12.14
C ASN A 58 -19.82 -18.51 -11.67
N ASN A 59 -19.78 -17.25 -12.06
CA ASN A 59 -20.68 -16.21 -11.58
C ASN A 59 -20.71 -16.08 -10.03
N ILE A 60 -19.63 -16.53 -9.38
CA ILE A 60 -19.45 -16.48 -7.92
C ILE A 60 -18.00 -16.09 -7.64
N VAL A 61 -17.84 -15.10 -6.76
CA VAL A 61 -16.54 -14.68 -6.24
C VAL A 61 -16.28 -15.32 -4.87
N TYR A 62 -15.13 -15.93 -4.70
CA TYR A 62 -14.67 -16.47 -3.42
C TYR A 62 -13.65 -15.54 -2.79
N THR A 63 -13.82 -15.25 -1.49
CA THR A 63 -12.92 -14.37 -0.75
C THR A 63 -12.57 -14.93 0.63
N THR A 64 -11.33 -14.72 1.07
CA THR A 64 -10.86 -15.18 2.38
C THR A 64 -11.09 -14.17 3.50
N GLY A 65 -11.18 -12.88 3.18
CA GLY A 65 -11.23 -11.82 4.18
C GLY A 65 -12.10 -10.63 3.75
N PRO A 66 -13.44 -10.75 3.76
CA PRO A 66 -14.30 -9.60 3.45
C PRO A 66 -14.12 -8.45 4.45
N ASN A 67 -13.77 -8.74 5.69
CA ASN A 67 -13.56 -7.79 6.78
C ASN A 67 -12.16 -7.17 6.84
N VAL A 68 -11.31 -7.41 5.84
CA VAL A 68 -10.00 -6.77 5.78
C VAL A 68 -10.07 -5.45 5.03
N ARG A 69 -9.23 -4.51 5.45
CA ARG A 69 -9.10 -3.18 4.84
C ARG A 69 -7.77 -3.07 4.14
N ARG A 70 -7.79 -2.54 2.92
CA ARG A 70 -6.61 -2.42 2.08
C ARG A 70 -6.50 -1.03 1.49
N TYR A 71 -5.26 -0.58 1.28
CA TYR A 71 -4.98 0.59 0.47
C TYR A 71 -5.05 0.24 -1.00
N PHE A 72 -5.73 1.07 -1.78
CA PHE A 72 -5.80 0.94 -3.23
C PHE A 72 -5.26 2.18 -3.90
N ILE A 73 -4.61 1.98 -5.03
CA ILE A 73 -4.01 3.04 -5.83
C ILE A 73 -4.15 2.70 -7.32
N SER A 74 -4.40 3.69 -8.15
CA SER A 74 -4.44 3.52 -9.59
C SER A 74 -3.05 3.51 -10.21
N VAL A 75 -2.95 3.01 -11.45
CA VAL A 75 -1.70 3.05 -12.22
C VAL A 75 -1.23 4.50 -12.43
N ASP A 76 -2.16 5.40 -12.76
CA ASP A 76 -1.85 6.82 -12.99
C ASP A 76 -1.28 7.50 -11.75
N GLU A 77 -1.84 7.22 -10.57
CA GLU A 77 -1.32 7.74 -9.31
C GLU A 77 0.09 7.22 -9.02
N VAL A 78 0.37 5.94 -9.30
CA VAL A 78 1.71 5.36 -9.12
C VAL A 78 2.68 5.97 -10.12
N CYS A 79 2.31 6.08 -11.40
CA CYS A 79 3.15 6.72 -12.42
C CYS A 79 3.44 8.17 -12.07
N SER A 80 2.44 8.91 -11.59
CA SER A 80 2.60 10.29 -11.12
C SER A 80 3.56 10.37 -9.92
N LEU A 81 3.50 9.42 -8.98
CA LEU A 81 4.40 9.37 -7.83
C LEU A 81 5.84 9.07 -8.29
N ILE A 82 6.03 8.07 -9.16
CA ILE A 82 7.35 7.70 -9.69
C ILE A 82 7.97 8.89 -10.42
N TYR A 83 7.24 9.52 -11.33
CA TYR A 83 7.71 10.69 -12.06
C TYR A 83 8.11 11.83 -11.13
N PHE A 84 7.28 12.11 -10.12
CA PHE A 84 7.58 13.14 -9.13
C PHE A 84 8.87 12.84 -8.35
N VAL A 85 9.07 11.59 -7.93
CA VAL A 85 10.28 11.15 -7.21
C VAL A 85 11.52 11.29 -8.09
N LEU A 86 11.45 10.88 -9.36
CA LEU A 86 12.54 11.03 -10.32
C LEU A 86 12.95 12.50 -10.50
N LYS A 87 11.98 13.42 -10.56
CA LYS A 87 12.27 14.87 -10.65
C LYS A 87 12.85 15.48 -9.37
N ASN A 88 12.73 14.79 -8.24
CA ASN A 88 13.15 15.28 -6.93
C ASN A 88 14.18 14.36 -6.25
N THR A 89 14.92 13.56 -7.00
CA THR A 89 15.84 12.54 -6.50
C THR A 89 16.82 13.09 -5.47
N ASN A 90 17.39 14.26 -5.70
CA ASN A 90 18.33 14.90 -4.76
C ASN A 90 17.77 15.11 -3.35
N LYS A 91 16.45 15.27 -3.22
CA LYS A 91 15.76 15.49 -1.94
C LYS A 91 15.25 14.20 -1.31
N LEU A 92 15.13 13.13 -2.10
CA LEU A 92 14.42 11.90 -1.73
C LEU A 92 15.33 10.67 -1.69
N LYS A 93 16.59 10.79 -2.12
CA LYS A 93 17.56 9.69 -2.05
C LYS A 93 17.80 9.23 -0.62
N GLY A 94 17.99 7.96 -0.42
CA GLY A 94 18.18 7.34 0.89
C GLY A 94 16.90 7.13 1.70
N LEU A 95 15.74 7.50 1.16
CA LEU A 95 14.47 7.46 1.87
C LEU A 95 13.54 6.38 1.32
N VAL A 96 12.67 5.89 2.21
CA VAL A 96 11.42 5.25 1.81
C VAL A 96 10.36 6.34 1.70
N VAL A 97 9.72 6.45 0.54
CA VAL A 97 8.76 7.51 0.24
C VAL A 97 7.41 6.91 -0.11
N THR A 98 6.37 7.51 0.40
CA THR A 98 4.98 7.18 0.07
C THR A 98 4.13 8.44 0.07
N GLN A 99 2.90 8.34 -0.43
CA GLN A 99 1.88 9.37 -0.29
C GLN A 99 0.72 8.86 0.54
N TYR A 100 -0.11 9.76 1.06
CA TYR A 100 -1.37 9.36 1.67
C TYR A 100 -2.26 8.69 0.64
N MET A 101 -2.74 7.50 0.97
CA MET A 101 -3.61 6.71 0.10
C MET A 101 -4.96 6.49 0.76
N LYS A 102 -5.98 6.37 -0.06
CA LYS A 102 -7.31 5.96 0.39
C LYS A 102 -7.35 4.46 0.59
N SER A 103 -8.21 4.02 1.52
CA SER A 103 -8.44 2.61 1.79
C SER A 103 -9.90 2.23 1.57
N ALA A 104 -10.14 0.95 1.30
CA ALA A 104 -11.48 0.38 1.23
C ALA A 104 -11.56 -0.93 2.02
N LEU A 105 -12.74 -1.22 2.53
CA LEU A 105 -13.07 -2.53 3.07
C LEU A 105 -13.35 -3.47 1.89
N ILE A 106 -12.78 -4.65 1.92
CA ILE A 106 -12.98 -5.62 0.83
C ILE A 106 -14.48 -5.97 0.65
N GLU A 107 -15.23 -6.03 1.75
CA GLU A 107 -16.66 -6.27 1.69
C GLU A 107 -17.43 -5.17 0.95
N ASP A 108 -17.04 -3.90 1.12
CA ASP A 108 -17.68 -2.79 0.41
C ASP A 108 -17.45 -2.89 -1.10
N ILE A 109 -16.24 -3.25 -1.50
CA ILE A 109 -15.93 -3.50 -2.91
C ILE A 109 -16.71 -4.70 -3.44
N LEU A 110 -16.80 -5.80 -2.66
CA LEU A 110 -17.58 -6.99 -3.05
C LEU A 110 -19.08 -6.69 -3.23
N LYS A 111 -19.66 -5.85 -2.37
CA LYS A 111 -21.06 -5.43 -2.50
C LYS A 111 -21.29 -4.66 -3.81
N ILE A 112 -20.37 -3.76 -4.17
CA ILE A 112 -20.43 -3.01 -5.41
C ILE A 112 -20.22 -3.95 -6.59
N TRP A 113 -19.19 -4.81 -6.56
CA TRP A 113 -18.90 -5.80 -7.59
C TRP A 113 -20.10 -6.72 -7.85
N SER A 114 -20.71 -7.25 -6.77
CA SER A 114 -21.91 -8.08 -6.87
C SER A 114 -23.07 -7.38 -7.57
N LYS A 115 -23.26 -6.10 -7.28
CA LYS A 115 -24.30 -5.29 -7.91
C LYS A 115 -24.00 -5.03 -9.39
N CYS A 116 -22.78 -4.64 -9.72
CA CYS A 116 -22.39 -4.30 -11.09
C CYS A 116 -22.43 -5.51 -12.04
N PHE A 117 -22.02 -6.67 -11.55
CA PHE A 117 -21.91 -7.90 -12.38
C PHE A 117 -23.01 -8.92 -12.12
N ASN A 118 -24.01 -8.58 -11.28
CA ASN A 118 -25.10 -9.47 -10.88
C ASN A 118 -24.63 -10.87 -10.43
N ILE A 119 -23.63 -10.91 -9.56
CA ILE A 119 -23.00 -12.13 -9.06
C ILE A 119 -23.18 -12.28 -7.56
N LYS A 120 -22.94 -13.48 -7.05
CA LYS A 120 -22.85 -13.75 -5.60
C LYS A 120 -21.39 -13.85 -5.18
N TRP A 121 -21.12 -13.59 -3.91
CA TRP A 121 -19.82 -13.88 -3.34
C TRP A 121 -19.96 -14.77 -2.10
N LYS A 122 -18.94 -15.56 -1.82
CA LYS A 122 -18.88 -16.46 -0.65
C LYS A 122 -17.55 -16.29 0.07
N LYS A 123 -17.64 -16.24 1.40
CA LYS A 123 -16.47 -16.32 2.25
C LYS A 123 -15.95 -17.75 2.28
N VAL A 124 -14.67 -17.94 2.04
CA VAL A 124 -13.94 -19.19 2.23
C VAL A 124 -13.00 -19.10 3.42
N ALA A 125 -12.41 -20.23 3.83
CA ALA A 125 -11.50 -20.26 4.97
C ALA A 125 -10.40 -19.20 4.85
N LYS A 126 -10.15 -18.51 5.96
CA LYS A 126 -9.13 -17.46 6.04
C LYS A 126 -7.74 -18.10 5.88
N ARG A 127 -6.88 -17.45 5.08
CA ARG A 127 -5.46 -17.76 5.11
C ARG A 127 -4.91 -17.39 6.49
N ASN A 128 -4.16 -18.29 7.10
CA ASN A 128 -3.48 -17.99 8.37
C ASN A 128 -2.60 -16.75 8.18
N LYS A 129 -2.78 -15.76 9.08
CA LYS A 129 -2.00 -14.50 9.14
C LYS A 129 -2.43 -13.36 8.20
N ASP A 130 -3.65 -13.35 7.66
CA ASP A 130 -4.19 -12.13 7.03
C ASP A 130 -4.52 -11.08 8.10
N HIS A 131 -3.87 -9.91 8.02
CA HIS A 131 -4.17 -8.77 8.90
C HIS A 131 -5.46 -8.08 8.48
N ILE A 132 -6.20 -7.58 9.48
CA ILE A 132 -7.42 -6.81 9.23
C ILE A 132 -7.06 -5.48 8.56
N ASP A 133 -6.02 -4.81 9.05
CA ASP A 133 -5.55 -3.54 8.53
C ASP A 133 -4.09 -3.61 8.07
N GLU A 134 -3.72 -2.72 7.15
CA GLU A 134 -2.34 -2.55 6.67
C GLU A 134 -1.71 -1.31 7.28
N TYR A 135 -0.41 -1.38 7.48
CA TYR A 135 0.39 -0.23 7.91
C TYR A 135 1.04 0.46 6.70
N LEU A 136 0.90 1.77 6.64
CA LEU A 136 1.72 2.62 5.79
C LEU A 136 2.98 3.06 6.53
N ILE A 137 2.82 3.39 7.82
CA ILE A 137 3.88 3.63 8.80
C ILE A 137 3.60 2.73 9.99
N SER A 138 4.52 1.82 10.29
CA SER A 138 4.42 0.90 11.42
C SER A 138 4.79 1.59 12.74
N PRO A 139 4.43 1.03 13.91
CA PRO A 139 4.85 1.56 15.20
C PRO A 139 6.37 1.71 15.33
N ASN A 140 7.13 0.78 14.76
CA ASN A 140 8.59 0.78 14.83
C ASN A 140 9.25 1.87 13.98
N GLU A 141 8.52 2.42 12.99
CA GLU A 141 9.01 3.45 12.06
C GLU A 141 8.64 4.86 12.49
N LEU A 142 7.79 5.03 13.50
CA LEU A 142 7.30 6.34 13.92
C LEU A 142 8.40 7.36 14.17
N LYS A 143 9.46 6.96 14.84
CA LYS A 143 10.59 7.82 15.18
C LYS A 143 11.44 8.24 13.98
N ASN A 144 11.25 7.59 12.86
CA ASN A 144 12.01 7.81 11.62
C ASN A 144 11.13 8.35 10.49
N ALA A 145 9.82 8.51 10.75
CA ALA A 145 8.84 8.92 9.76
C ALA A 145 8.47 10.39 9.93
N TYR A 146 8.33 11.11 8.82
CA TYR A 146 7.98 12.52 8.79
C TYR A 146 7.24 12.90 7.52
N GLU A 147 6.51 14.02 7.59
CA GLU A 147 5.88 14.59 6.41
C GLU A 147 6.86 15.46 5.64
N LEU A 148 6.83 15.34 4.32
CA LEU A 148 7.53 16.20 3.39
C LEU A 148 6.52 16.93 2.50
N ASN A 149 6.74 18.24 2.32
CA ASN A 149 6.04 19.02 1.30
C ASN A 149 7.06 19.50 0.28
N ILE A 150 6.97 18.97 -0.93
CA ILE A 150 7.84 19.38 -2.04
C ILE A 150 6.93 19.92 -3.14
N ASN A 151 7.07 21.20 -3.45
CA ASN A 151 6.30 21.88 -4.51
C ASN A 151 4.77 21.68 -4.38
N GLY A 152 4.24 21.75 -3.14
CA GLY A 152 2.83 21.58 -2.84
C GLY A 152 2.36 20.12 -2.73
N ARG A 153 3.18 19.13 -3.11
CA ARG A 153 2.85 17.72 -2.93
C ARG A 153 3.26 17.23 -1.55
N LYS A 154 2.28 16.75 -0.80
CA LYS A 154 2.50 16.13 0.52
C LYS A 154 2.91 14.67 0.36
N LEU A 155 4.05 14.32 0.91
CA LEU A 155 4.58 12.96 0.95
C LEU A 155 4.82 12.55 2.40
N VAL A 156 4.94 11.27 2.60
CA VAL A 156 5.46 10.67 3.83
C VAL A 156 6.81 10.07 3.52
N ALA A 157 7.82 10.44 4.27
CA ALA A 157 9.16 9.90 4.18
C ALA A 157 9.52 9.14 5.44
N ILE A 158 10.27 8.06 5.28
CA ILE A 158 10.85 7.28 6.36
C ILE A 158 12.34 7.18 6.08
N ASP A 159 13.17 7.65 7.02
CA ASP A 159 14.60 7.46 6.98
C ASP A 159 14.96 6.24 7.83
N PRO A 160 15.31 5.10 7.25
CA PRO A 160 15.51 3.87 8.00
C PRO A 160 16.68 3.92 8.99
N PHE A 161 17.62 4.85 8.79
CA PHE A 161 18.89 4.89 9.51
C PHE A 161 19.07 6.12 10.41
N ASN A 162 18.32 7.21 10.16
CA ASN A 162 18.36 8.42 10.96
C ASN A 162 17.10 8.60 11.80
N LYS A 163 17.27 8.86 13.09
CA LYS A 163 16.18 8.99 14.07
C LYS A 163 15.75 10.44 14.32
N LYS A 164 16.06 11.39 13.45
CA LYS A 164 15.96 12.83 13.75
C LYS A 164 14.59 13.46 13.49
N PHE A 165 13.65 12.73 12.89
CA PHE A 165 12.39 13.34 12.46
C PHE A 165 11.22 12.55 13.04
N ASN A 166 10.38 13.20 13.83
CA ASN A 166 9.17 12.59 14.35
C ASN A 166 7.99 13.53 14.15
N THR A 167 7.27 13.36 13.04
CA THR A 167 6.02 14.09 12.79
C THR A 167 4.80 13.28 13.20
N PHE A 168 4.94 11.96 13.31
CA PHE A 168 3.82 11.06 13.54
C PHE A 168 3.75 10.60 15.00
N LYS A 169 2.65 10.93 15.66
CA LYS A 169 2.37 10.45 17.04
C LYS A 169 1.74 9.06 17.07
N LYS A 170 1.18 8.59 15.96
CA LYS A 170 0.48 7.29 15.83
C LYS A 170 0.80 6.64 14.49
N PRO A 171 0.77 5.30 14.41
CA PRO A 171 0.91 4.58 13.16
C PRO A 171 -0.12 5.04 12.13
N VAL A 172 0.28 5.07 10.86
CA VAL A 172 -0.63 5.32 9.74
C VAL A 172 -1.07 3.98 9.18
N THR A 173 -2.37 3.70 9.30
CA THR A 173 -2.96 2.42 8.92
C THR A 173 -4.12 2.60 7.96
N SER A 174 -4.49 1.53 7.26
CA SER A 174 -5.70 1.51 6.43
C SER A 174 -6.96 1.78 7.24
N LYS A 175 -6.96 1.50 8.54
CA LYS A 175 -8.06 1.80 9.46
C LYS A 175 -8.27 3.30 9.65
N ASN A 176 -7.20 4.06 9.87
CA ASN A 176 -7.27 5.49 10.18
C ASN A 176 -7.02 6.41 8.96
N SER A 177 -6.86 5.85 7.76
CA SER A 177 -6.74 6.60 6.52
C SER A 177 -8.10 7.08 5.98
N ILE A 178 -8.09 8.00 5.03
CA ILE A 178 -9.26 8.41 4.25
C ILE A 178 -9.82 7.17 3.53
N LYS A 179 -11.15 7.06 3.46
CA LYS A 179 -11.83 5.95 2.80
C LYS A 179 -12.19 6.33 1.37
N HIS A 180 -12.16 5.34 0.47
CA HIS A 180 -12.81 5.49 -0.81
C HIS A 180 -14.33 5.63 -0.61
N THR A 181 -14.92 6.58 -1.31
CA THR A 181 -16.38 6.70 -1.41
C THR A 181 -16.93 5.60 -2.31
N LYS A 182 -18.22 5.26 -2.18
CA LYS A 182 -18.87 4.30 -3.08
C LYS A 182 -18.67 4.66 -4.55
N LYS A 183 -18.87 5.94 -4.89
CA LYS A 183 -18.71 6.44 -6.27
C LYS A 183 -17.27 6.27 -6.81
N GLU A 184 -16.25 6.34 -5.94
CA GLU A 184 -14.87 6.10 -6.35
C GLU A 184 -14.54 4.61 -6.52
N ILE A 185 -15.26 3.74 -5.82
CA ILE A 185 -15.10 2.28 -5.96
C ILE A 185 -15.83 1.78 -7.22
N GLU A 186 -16.91 2.45 -7.65
CA GLU A 186 -17.68 2.11 -8.85
C GLU A 186 -16.96 2.48 -10.16
N LYS A 187 -15.98 3.38 -10.13
CA LYS A 187 -15.13 3.76 -11.27
C LYS A 187 -14.01 2.76 -11.53
#